data_0300ce198fa5f29d3b90b1deed735c49
#
_entry.id   0300ce198fa5f29d3b90b1deed735c49
#
_cell.length_a   1.000
_cell.length_b   1.000
_cell.length_c   1.000
_cell.angle_alpha   90.00
_cell.angle_beta   90.00
_cell.angle_gamma   90.00
#
_symmetry.space_group_name_H-M   'P 1'
#
loop_
_entity.id
_entity.type
_entity.pdbx_description
1 polymer ?
#
loop_
_entity_poly.entity_id
_entity_poly.type
_entity_poly.pdbx_seq_one_letter_code
_entity_poly.pdbx_strand_id
1 'polypeptide(L)'
;MLFRSKAGGAWIFDNEIDTITGTFTNGDIVVVHDFDGYPMGRGFINQNSKIRIRMMTRKADQLIDDNFLRMRVQNAWDYRKQVMAGGNDNVSDLNCCRVIFGEADFLPGITVDKYADVLVVECLALGMEQFKVKIVELLKEVLAADGINIRGVYERSDANERKKEGLPKVKGFIGAEFDTNVEIVENAVHYMVDVENGQKTGFFLDQKYNRLAMQRICKGKRVLDCFTHMGTFALNAGIAGASEVTGLDISEYAVKQATENAKRNNLSDTVKFRVANVLDELPRLAADGEKYDVVILDPPAFTKSREATKNAIKGYREINMKGLKLVKDGGFLATCSCSHFMTQELLAKTVKEAAKATHKRLRQVEFRTQGPDHPILWANSANVPESYYLKFFIFQVVDEK
;
A
#
# COMPACT_ATOMS: atom_id res chain seq x y z
N MET A 1 28.77 -12.02 11.04
CA MET A 1 27.51 -11.62 10.38
C MET A 1 26.36 -12.40 10.98
N LEU A 2 25.35 -11.71 11.49
CA LEU A 2 24.23 -12.34 12.15
C LEU A 2 23.37 -13.14 11.16
N PHE A 3 22.65 -14.15 11.67
CA PHE A 3 21.87 -15.16 10.93
C PHE A 3 20.93 -14.61 9.82
N ARG A 4 20.45 -13.36 9.94
CA ARG A 4 19.49 -12.76 9.01
C ARG A 4 20.02 -12.57 7.59
N SER A 5 21.24 -12.07 7.43
CA SER A 5 21.82 -11.79 6.11
C SER A 5 22.27 -13.05 5.38
N LYS A 6 22.75 -14.08 6.11
CA LYS A 6 23.00 -15.43 5.54
C LYS A 6 21.72 -16.10 5.06
N ALA A 7 20.59 -15.82 5.71
CA ALA A 7 19.28 -16.41 5.38
C ALA A 7 18.49 -15.66 4.28
N GLY A 8 19.11 -14.74 3.54
CA GLY A 8 18.50 -14.10 2.36
C GLY A 8 17.93 -12.70 2.60
N GLY A 9 18.10 -12.08 3.78
CA GLY A 9 17.64 -10.71 4.06
C GLY A 9 18.27 -9.68 3.12
N ALA A 10 17.47 -8.73 2.63
CA ALA A 10 17.95 -7.68 1.71
C ALA A 10 18.74 -6.57 2.44
N TRP A 11 18.65 -6.49 3.77
CA TRP A 11 19.25 -5.46 4.60
C TRP A 11 20.33 -6.01 5.51
N ILE A 12 21.43 -5.25 5.63
CA ILE A 12 22.49 -5.48 6.59
C ILE A 12 22.56 -4.26 7.47
N PHE A 13 22.35 -4.45 8.76
CA PHE A 13 22.35 -3.35 9.73
C PHE A 13 23.77 -3.02 10.20
N ASP A 14 23.94 -1.82 10.76
CA ASP A 14 25.21 -1.31 11.26
C ASP A 14 25.87 -2.24 12.29
N ASN A 15 25.09 -2.87 13.14
CA ASN A 15 25.56 -3.80 14.17
C ASN A 15 25.86 -5.23 13.64
N GLU A 16 25.65 -5.49 12.36
CA GLU A 16 25.95 -6.77 11.70
C GLU A 16 27.29 -6.73 10.94
N ILE A 17 27.97 -5.58 10.90
CA ILE A 17 29.24 -5.38 10.21
C ILE A 17 30.37 -5.37 11.23
N ASP A 18 31.38 -6.21 11.01
CA ASP A 18 32.58 -6.28 11.80
C ASP A 18 33.66 -5.31 11.27
N THR A 19 34.02 -5.45 9.99
CA THR A 19 35.06 -4.65 9.36
C THR A 19 34.63 -4.16 7.98
N ILE A 20 35.14 -2.99 7.60
CA ILE A 20 35.02 -2.45 6.25
C ILE A 20 36.43 -2.19 5.74
N THR A 21 36.77 -2.71 4.56
CA THR A 21 38.09 -2.54 3.92
C THR A 21 37.97 -1.72 2.64
N GLY A 22 39.02 -0.94 2.33
CA GLY A 22 39.06 -0.05 1.17
C GLY A 22 38.46 1.32 1.45
N THR A 23 38.44 2.16 0.42
CA THR A 23 37.85 3.50 0.45
C THR A 23 36.50 3.49 -0.28
N PHE A 24 35.52 4.21 0.24
CA PHE A 24 34.20 4.33 -0.38
C PHE A 24 33.54 5.64 0.00
N THR A 25 32.56 6.03 -0.76
CA THR A 25 31.59 7.08 -0.45
C THR A 25 30.20 6.48 -0.24
N ASN A 26 29.34 7.19 0.48
CA ASN A 26 27.95 6.74 0.66
C ASN A 26 27.24 6.60 -0.70
N GLY A 27 26.63 5.46 -0.93
CA GLY A 27 25.99 5.11 -2.20
C GLY A 27 26.80 4.17 -3.08
N ASP A 28 28.10 4.00 -2.82
CA ASP A 28 28.93 3.10 -3.62
C ASP A 28 28.50 1.64 -3.49
N ILE A 29 28.71 0.88 -4.56
CA ILE A 29 28.48 -0.57 -4.58
C ILE A 29 29.66 -1.27 -3.93
N VAL A 30 29.37 -2.03 -2.89
CA VAL A 30 30.36 -2.82 -2.15
C VAL A 30 30.08 -4.32 -2.31
N VAL A 31 31.14 -5.13 -2.21
CA VAL A 31 31.02 -6.61 -2.08
C VAL A 31 30.89 -6.95 -0.61
N VAL A 32 29.92 -7.78 -0.29
CA VAL A 32 29.67 -8.25 1.07
C VAL A 32 30.22 -9.67 1.23
N HIS A 33 31.02 -9.86 2.29
CA HIS A 33 31.51 -11.18 2.68
C HIS A 33 30.94 -11.60 4.04
N ASP A 34 30.80 -12.88 4.26
CA ASP A 34 30.53 -13.39 5.60
C ASP A 34 31.82 -13.41 6.45
N PHE A 35 31.73 -13.85 7.72
CA PHE A 35 32.88 -13.89 8.63
C PHE A 35 33.98 -14.89 8.22
N ASP A 36 33.64 -15.87 7.39
CA ASP A 36 34.57 -16.83 6.87
C ASP A 36 35.21 -16.37 5.53
N GLY A 37 34.89 -15.11 5.11
CA GLY A 37 35.39 -14.52 3.87
C GLY A 37 34.63 -14.96 2.62
N TYR A 38 33.50 -15.68 2.74
CA TYR A 38 32.71 -16.10 1.59
C TYR A 38 31.92 -14.92 1.01
N PRO A 39 32.00 -14.67 -0.32
CA PRO A 39 31.31 -13.56 -0.95
C PRO A 39 29.80 -13.82 -1.01
N MET A 40 29.01 -12.93 -0.38
CA MET A 40 27.56 -13.08 -0.26
C MET A 40 26.77 -12.31 -1.31
N GLY A 41 27.41 -11.38 -2.03
CA GLY A 41 26.76 -10.55 -3.05
C GLY A 41 27.23 -9.11 -3.04
N ARG A 42 26.45 -8.25 -3.70
CA ARG A 42 26.72 -6.81 -3.81
C ARG A 42 25.51 -5.97 -3.41
N GLY A 43 25.79 -4.81 -2.87
CA GLY A 43 24.78 -3.81 -2.51
C GLY A 43 25.40 -2.45 -2.34
N PHE A 44 24.60 -1.43 -2.15
CA PHE A 44 25.11 -0.09 -1.86
C PHE A 44 25.21 0.15 -0.35
N ILE A 45 26.27 0.87 0.03
CA ILE A 45 26.57 1.20 1.41
C ILE A 45 26.10 2.64 1.74
N ASN A 46 25.59 2.85 2.98
CA ASN A 46 25.27 4.18 3.48
C ASN A 46 25.58 4.27 4.98
N GLN A 47 26.56 5.08 5.35
CA GLN A 47 26.96 5.28 6.75
C GLN A 47 25.97 6.12 7.55
N ASN A 48 25.09 6.87 6.92
CA ASN A 48 24.05 7.67 7.60
C ASN A 48 22.89 6.80 8.10
N SER A 49 22.69 5.63 7.48
CA SER A 49 21.55 4.76 7.75
C SER A 49 21.92 3.64 8.74
N LYS A 50 20.96 3.25 9.58
CA LYS A 50 21.07 2.00 10.37
C LYS A 50 21.03 0.76 9.48
N ILE A 51 20.35 0.83 8.32
CA ILE A 51 20.45 -0.16 7.26
C ILE A 51 21.71 0.19 6.48
N ARG A 52 22.83 -0.37 6.93
CA ARG A 52 24.16 -0.03 6.43
C ARG A 52 24.38 -0.42 4.98
N ILE A 53 23.89 -1.60 4.60
CA ILE A 53 23.97 -2.08 3.21
C ILE A 53 22.59 -2.61 2.78
N ARG A 54 22.17 -2.20 1.59
CA ARG A 54 21.01 -2.78 0.90
C ARG A 54 21.51 -3.62 -0.26
N MET A 55 21.23 -4.92 -0.19
CA MET A 55 21.68 -5.89 -1.17
C MET A 55 20.94 -5.73 -2.50
N MET A 56 21.69 -5.60 -3.60
CA MET A 56 21.16 -5.55 -4.97
C MET A 56 21.15 -6.92 -5.62
N THR A 57 22.17 -7.73 -5.32
CA THR A 57 22.31 -9.09 -5.85
C THR A 57 23.03 -10.00 -4.85
N ARG A 58 22.73 -11.31 -4.91
CA ARG A 58 23.44 -12.35 -4.16
C ARG A 58 24.63 -12.93 -4.90
N LYS A 59 24.87 -12.48 -6.13
CA LYS A 59 26.04 -12.88 -6.92
C LYS A 59 27.11 -11.80 -6.79
N ALA A 60 28.25 -12.16 -6.17
CA ALA A 60 29.31 -11.21 -5.88
C ALA A 60 30.07 -10.76 -7.15
N ASP A 61 30.03 -11.52 -8.21
CA ASP A 61 30.60 -11.24 -9.53
C ASP A 61 29.65 -10.44 -10.46
N GLN A 62 28.36 -10.34 -10.11
CA GLN A 62 27.37 -9.62 -10.90
C GLN A 62 27.65 -8.13 -10.91
N LEU A 63 27.86 -7.55 -12.09
CA LEU A 63 27.93 -6.10 -12.26
C LEU A 63 26.54 -5.46 -12.10
N ILE A 64 26.48 -4.31 -11.43
CA ILE A 64 25.30 -3.48 -11.31
C ILE A 64 25.41 -2.39 -12.39
N ASP A 65 25.09 -2.76 -13.61
CA ASP A 65 25.13 -1.92 -14.81
C ASP A 65 23.72 -1.71 -15.41
N ASP A 66 23.63 -1.06 -16.53
CA ASP A 66 22.35 -0.78 -17.24
C ASP A 66 21.63 -2.08 -17.63
N ASN A 67 22.36 -3.15 -17.98
CA ASN A 67 21.76 -4.45 -18.31
C ASN A 67 21.14 -5.10 -17.09
N PHE A 68 21.82 -5.00 -15.94
CA PHE A 68 21.28 -5.48 -14.67
C PHE A 68 20.01 -4.72 -14.29
N LEU A 69 20.02 -3.39 -14.37
CA LEU A 69 18.85 -2.57 -14.07
C LEU A 69 17.70 -2.86 -15.04
N ARG A 70 17.97 -2.97 -16.34
CA ARG A 70 16.98 -3.35 -17.37
C ARG A 70 16.31 -4.68 -17.03
N MET A 71 17.10 -5.69 -16.70
CA MET A 71 16.58 -7.00 -16.30
C MET A 71 15.66 -6.91 -15.09
N ARG A 72 16.02 -6.12 -14.06
CA ARG A 72 15.19 -5.93 -12.86
C ARG A 72 13.86 -5.23 -13.18
N VAL A 73 13.92 -4.17 -13.96
CA VAL A 73 12.73 -3.41 -14.40
C VAL A 73 11.82 -4.29 -15.27
N GLN A 74 12.38 -5.04 -16.23
CA GLN A 74 11.63 -5.96 -17.06
C GLN A 74 10.93 -7.03 -16.22
N ASN A 75 11.65 -7.66 -15.30
CA ASN A 75 11.10 -8.69 -14.41
C ASN A 75 9.97 -8.14 -13.53
N ALA A 76 10.10 -6.91 -13.02
CA ALA A 76 9.07 -6.27 -12.23
C ALA A 76 7.79 -6.06 -13.05
N TRP A 77 7.90 -5.59 -14.30
CA TRP A 77 6.76 -5.41 -15.18
C TRP A 77 6.14 -6.74 -15.61
N ASP A 78 6.95 -7.73 -16.00
CA ASP A 78 6.47 -9.05 -16.39
C ASP A 78 5.73 -9.75 -15.25
N TYR A 79 6.20 -9.57 -14.01
CA TYR A 79 5.49 -10.04 -12.82
C TYR A 79 4.08 -9.44 -12.74
N ARG A 80 3.92 -8.11 -12.90
CA ARG A 80 2.59 -7.45 -12.87
C ARG A 80 1.67 -7.99 -13.97
N LYS A 81 2.17 -8.15 -15.16
CA LYS A 81 1.41 -8.76 -16.26
C LYS A 81 0.89 -10.17 -15.92
N GLN A 82 1.71 -10.96 -15.23
CA GLN A 82 1.33 -12.33 -14.85
C GLN A 82 0.31 -12.38 -13.72
N VAL A 83 0.49 -11.57 -12.67
CA VAL A 83 -0.32 -11.70 -11.44
C VAL A 83 -1.58 -10.85 -11.45
N MET A 84 -1.63 -9.78 -12.23
CA MET A 84 -2.78 -8.87 -12.30
C MET A 84 -3.70 -9.19 -13.49
N ALA A 85 -3.13 -9.57 -14.63
CA ALA A 85 -3.93 -9.88 -15.81
C ALA A 85 -4.72 -11.20 -15.70
N GLY A 86 -4.52 -12.00 -14.65
CA GLY A 86 -5.29 -13.23 -14.40
C GLY A 86 -5.28 -14.25 -15.56
N GLY A 87 -4.33 -14.16 -16.47
CA GLY A 87 -4.30 -14.96 -17.71
C GLY A 87 -5.31 -14.55 -18.77
N ASN A 88 -6.17 -13.59 -18.52
CA ASN A 88 -7.05 -12.93 -19.49
C ASN A 88 -6.49 -11.53 -19.71
N ASP A 89 -6.40 -11.07 -20.95
CA ASP A 89 -5.89 -9.75 -21.36
C ASP A 89 -6.69 -8.58 -20.76
N ASN A 90 -6.91 -8.59 -19.46
CA ASN A 90 -7.62 -7.52 -18.76
C ASN A 90 -6.67 -6.33 -18.54
N VAL A 91 -6.42 -5.59 -19.63
CA VAL A 91 -5.59 -4.39 -19.67
C VAL A 91 -6.04 -3.36 -18.61
N SER A 92 -7.32 -3.41 -18.19
CA SER A 92 -7.86 -2.49 -17.19
C SER A 92 -7.16 -2.57 -15.83
N ASP A 93 -6.73 -3.76 -15.40
CA ASP A 93 -6.03 -3.94 -14.11
C ASP A 93 -4.63 -3.31 -14.10
N LEU A 94 -3.97 -3.22 -15.27
CA LEU A 94 -2.68 -2.56 -15.45
C LEU A 94 -2.81 -1.05 -15.72
N ASN A 95 -4.04 -0.51 -15.81
CA ASN A 95 -4.25 0.93 -15.96
C ASN A 95 -3.63 1.70 -14.80
N CYS A 96 -3.79 1.22 -13.57
CA CYS A 96 -3.13 1.77 -12.40
C CYS A 96 -2.62 0.64 -11.50
N CYS A 97 -1.32 0.63 -11.22
CA CYS A 97 -0.68 -0.40 -10.40
C CYS A 97 0.69 0.07 -9.91
N ARG A 98 1.17 -0.56 -8.84
CA ARG A 98 2.56 -0.44 -8.43
C ARG A 98 3.45 -1.30 -9.33
N VAL A 99 4.30 -0.68 -10.14
CA VAL A 99 5.18 -1.39 -11.08
C VAL A 99 6.46 -1.86 -10.40
N ILE A 100 7.01 -1.06 -9.47
CA ILE A 100 8.21 -1.42 -8.71
C ILE A 100 7.89 -1.25 -7.22
N PHE A 101 8.16 -2.29 -6.42
CA PHE A 101 7.95 -2.31 -4.98
C PHE A 101 9.23 -2.64 -4.21
N GLY A 102 10.21 -1.80 -4.31
CA GLY A 102 11.43 -1.83 -3.50
C GLY A 102 12.12 -3.19 -3.46
N GLU A 103 12.37 -3.66 -2.27
CA GLU A 103 13.05 -4.93 -2.00
C GLU A 103 12.31 -6.15 -2.56
N ALA A 104 11.00 -6.07 -2.70
CA ALA A 104 10.21 -7.18 -3.23
C ALA A 104 10.37 -7.37 -4.76
N ASP A 105 10.85 -6.33 -5.45
CA ASP A 105 11.28 -6.40 -6.86
C ASP A 105 12.80 -6.36 -7.01
N PHE A 106 13.54 -6.54 -5.89
CA PHE A 106 15.00 -6.52 -5.88
C PHE A 106 15.62 -5.21 -6.39
N LEU A 107 14.89 -4.10 -6.18
CA LEU A 107 15.30 -2.72 -6.42
C LEU A 107 15.12 -1.93 -5.12
N PRO A 108 15.98 -2.17 -4.10
CA PRO A 108 15.74 -1.73 -2.72
C PRO A 108 15.65 -0.22 -2.60
N GLY A 109 14.58 0.24 -1.94
CA GLY A 109 14.39 1.64 -1.60
C GLY A 109 13.83 2.51 -2.71
N ILE A 110 13.40 1.96 -3.87
CA ILE A 110 12.64 2.68 -4.88
C ILE A 110 11.27 2.05 -5.09
N THR A 111 10.27 2.89 -5.21
CA THR A 111 8.89 2.51 -5.54
C THR A 111 8.45 3.29 -6.77
N VAL A 112 7.77 2.63 -7.69
CA VAL A 112 7.20 3.30 -8.87
C VAL A 112 5.75 2.86 -9.04
N ASP A 113 4.84 3.82 -8.99
CA ASP A 113 3.42 3.65 -9.25
C ASP A 113 3.06 4.18 -10.64
N LYS A 114 2.24 3.44 -11.36
CA LYS A 114 1.70 3.81 -12.66
C LYS A 114 0.24 4.22 -12.48
N TYR A 115 -0.09 5.41 -12.97
CA TYR A 115 -1.42 5.98 -13.05
C TYR A 115 -1.72 6.31 -14.51
N ALA A 116 -2.48 5.46 -15.19
CA ALA A 116 -2.73 5.53 -16.63
C ALA A 116 -1.42 5.67 -17.43
N ASP A 117 -1.11 6.85 -17.91
CA ASP A 117 0.07 7.19 -18.70
C ASP A 117 1.11 8.03 -17.92
N VAL A 118 1.02 8.06 -16.60
CA VAL A 118 1.93 8.76 -15.70
C VAL A 118 2.61 7.80 -14.74
N LEU A 119 3.90 8.01 -14.48
CA LEU A 119 4.65 7.33 -13.42
C LEU A 119 4.86 8.26 -12.23
N VAL A 120 4.70 7.74 -11.02
CA VAL A 120 5.08 8.43 -9.79
C VAL A 120 6.16 7.63 -9.08
N VAL A 121 7.28 8.29 -8.81
CA VAL A 121 8.48 7.66 -8.27
C VAL A 121 8.72 8.14 -6.84
N GLU A 122 8.95 7.21 -5.93
CA GLU A 122 9.46 7.49 -4.59
C GLU A 122 10.79 6.77 -4.41
N CYS A 123 11.86 7.51 -4.14
CA CYS A 123 13.18 6.98 -3.84
C CYS A 123 13.54 7.31 -2.38
N LEU A 124 13.72 6.30 -1.55
CA LEU A 124 13.98 6.46 -0.11
C LEU A 124 15.42 6.10 0.28
N ALA A 125 16.20 5.43 -0.58
CA ALA A 125 17.54 4.96 -0.27
C ALA A 125 18.61 5.74 -1.04
N LEU A 126 19.66 6.18 -0.34
CA LEU A 126 20.71 7.02 -0.91
C LEU A 126 21.43 6.33 -2.10
N GLY A 127 21.77 5.06 -1.98
CA GLY A 127 22.43 4.36 -3.10
C GLY A 127 21.54 4.18 -4.33
N MET A 128 20.22 4.16 -4.16
CA MET A 128 19.25 4.07 -5.27
C MET A 128 19.05 5.41 -5.98
N GLU A 129 19.30 6.52 -5.28
CA GLU A 129 19.16 7.87 -5.86
C GLU A 129 19.98 8.05 -7.15
N GLN A 130 21.18 7.47 -7.22
CA GLN A 130 22.03 7.52 -8.42
C GLN A 130 21.45 6.76 -9.62
N PHE A 131 20.63 5.72 -9.37
CA PHE A 131 20.03 4.91 -10.42
C PHE A 131 18.60 5.33 -10.79
N LYS A 132 17.99 6.20 -10.01
CA LYS A 132 16.58 6.60 -10.14
C LYS A 132 16.20 7.02 -11.56
N VAL A 133 16.94 7.95 -12.15
CA VAL A 133 16.65 8.46 -13.51
C VAL A 133 16.79 7.35 -14.54
N LYS A 134 17.86 6.56 -14.46
CA LYS A 134 18.09 5.42 -15.36
C LYS A 134 16.98 4.38 -15.25
N ILE A 135 16.53 4.04 -14.05
CA ILE A 135 15.41 3.10 -13.82
C ILE A 135 14.13 3.62 -14.48
N VAL A 136 13.85 4.92 -14.36
CA VAL A 136 12.69 5.56 -15.01
C VAL A 136 12.79 5.48 -16.53
N GLU A 137 13.95 5.78 -17.13
CA GLU A 137 14.18 5.67 -18.57
C GLU A 137 13.95 4.23 -19.06
N LEU A 138 14.57 3.27 -18.40
CA LEU A 138 14.44 1.85 -18.71
C LEU A 138 12.99 1.36 -18.58
N LEU A 139 12.27 1.83 -17.54
CA LEU A 139 10.86 1.48 -17.35
C LEU A 139 9.98 2.04 -18.46
N LYS A 140 10.24 3.28 -18.90
CA LYS A 140 9.53 3.87 -20.05
C LYS A 140 9.75 3.05 -21.33
N GLU A 141 10.97 2.60 -21.58
CA GLU A 141 11.29 1.74 -22.73
C GLU A 141 10.57 0.38 -22.64
N VAL A 142 10.59 -0.26 -21.47
CA VAL A 142 9.91 -1.54 -21.24
C VAL A 142 8.41 -1.42 -21.44
N LEU A 143 7.77 -0.37 -20.92
CA LEU A 143 6.35 -0.10 -21.09
C LEU A 143 6.00 0.23 -22.55
N ALA A 144 6.85 0.99 -23.22
CA ALA A 144 6.66 1.34 -24.65
C ALA A 144 6.71 0.09 -25.56
N ALA A 145 7.53 -0.91 -25.22
CA ALA A 145 7.57 -2.18 -25.95
C ALA A 145 6.22 -2.94 -25.89
N ASP A 146 5.44 -2.74 -24.82
CA ASP A 146 4.07 -3.27 -24.67
C ASP A 146 2.98 -2.26 -25.13
N GLY A 147 3.36 -1.20 -25.87
CA GLY A 147 2.44 -0.20 -26.40
C GLY A 147 1.97 0.85 -25.39
N ILE A 148 2.57 0.92 -24.21
CA ILE A 148 2.20 1.85 -23.14
C ILE A 148 3.15 3.05 -23.17
N ASN A 149 2.64 4.19 -23.68
CA ASN A 149 3.41 5.42 -23.74
C ASN A 149 3.21 6.27 -22.48
N ILE A 150 4.29 6.59 -21.79
CA ILE A 150 4.27 7.40 -20.57
C ILE A 150 4.49 8.87 -20.95
N ARG A 151 3.48 9.72 -20.71
CA ARG A 151 3.54 11.17 -20.98
C ARG A 151 4.34 11.96 -19.96
N GLY A 152 4.43 11.47 -18.72
CA GLY A 152 5.11 12.21 -17.66
C GLY A 152 5.52 11.38 -16.47
N VAL A 153 6.48 11.92 -15.70
CA VAL A 153 6.98 11.30 -14.47
C VAL A 153 7.05 12.34 -13.37
N TYR A 154 6.49 12.03 -12.21
CA TYR A 154 6.50 12.88 -11.03
C TYR A 154 7.23 12.21 -9.87
N GLU A 155 8.09 12.93 -9.17
CA GLU A 155 8.80 12.44 -7.99
C GLU A 155 8.07 12.81 -6.70
N ARG A 156 7.83 11.84 -5.84
CA ARG A 156 7.25 11.97 -4.51
C ARG A 156 8.20 11.42 -3.44
N SER A 157 9.46 11.85 -3.49
CA SER A 157 10.50 11.50 -2.53
C SER A 157 10.51 12.49 -1.34
N ASP A 158 9.31 12.82 -0.81
CA ASP A 158 9.10 13.82 0.25
C ASP A 158 8.83 13.19 1.64
N ALA A 159 8.99 11.86 1.76
CA ALA A 159 8.83 11.13 3.02
C ALA A 159 9.94 11.47 4.05
N ASN A 160 9.57 11.40 5.35
CA ASN A 160 10.51 11.69 6.43
C ASN A 160 11.65 10.65 6.57
N GLU A 161 11.45 9.47 6.03
CA GLU A 161 12.40 8.36 6.01
C GLU A 161 13.70 8.73 5.30
N ARG A 162 13.65 9.60 4.30
CA ARG A 162 14.83 10.11 3.58
C ARG A 162 15.86 10.79 4.48
N LYS A 163 15.41 11.46 5.53
CA LYS A 163 16.32 12.09 6.51
C LYS A 163 17.24 11.06 7.21
N LYS A 164 16.74 9.83 7.41
CA LYS A 164 17.53 8.75 8.02
C LYS A 164 18.60 8.20 7.08
N GLU A 165 18.41 8.42 5.78
CA GLU A 165 19.37 8.07 4.74
C GLU A 165 20.36 9.22 4.42
N GLY A 166 20.19 10.37 5.04
CA GLY A 166 20.98 11.58 4.74
C GLY A 166 20.55 12.31 3.47
N LEU A 167 19.32 12.07 3.00
CA LEU A 167 18.77 12.64 1.79
C LEU A 167 17.81 13.81 2.09
N PRO A 168 17.81 14.87 1.25
CA PRO A 168 16.78 15.90 1.29
C PRO A 168 15.44 15.36 0.80
N LYS A 169 14.36 16.01 1.18
CA LYS A 169 13.05 15.78 0.53
C LYS A 169 13.05 16.34 -0.88
N VAL A 170 12.51 15.57 -1.82
CA VAL A 170 12.37 15.97 -3.23
C VAL A 170 10.93 15.73 -3.67
N LYS A 171 10.39 16.71 -4.39
CA LYS A 171 9.07 16.66 -5.00
C LYS A 171 9.10 17.49 -6.29
N GLY A 172 8.63 16.92 -7.40
CA GLY A 172 8.63 17.63 -8.69
C GLY A 172 8.65 16.71 -9.90
N PHE A 173 8.75 17.32 -11.06
CA PHE A 173 8.79 16.61 -12.33
C PHE A 173 10.16 15.98 -12.59
N ILE A 174 10.18 14.77 -13.15
CA ILE A 174 11.37 14.18 -13.77
C ILE A 174 11.19 14.33 -15.29
N GLY A 175 11.83 15.33 -15.88
CA GLY A 175 11.67 15.70 -17.29
C GLY A 175 10.66 16.84 -17.49
N ALA A 176 9.82 16.74 -18.52
CA ALA A 176 8.84 17.78 -18.86
C ALA A 176 7.68 17.84 -17.86
N GLU A 177 7.15 19.04 -17.65
CA GLU A 177 5.95 19.28 -16.85
C GLU A 177 4.69 18.78 -17.58
N PHE A 178 3.69 18.36 -16.80
CA PHE A 178 2.40 17.88 -17.29
C PHE A 178 1.29 18.19 -16.27
N ASP A 179 0.01 18.02 -16.65
CA ASP A 179 -1.10 18.11 -15.71
C ASP A 179 -1.05 16.94 -14.71
N THR A 180 -0.87 17.27 -13.43
CA THR A 180 -0.73 16.33 -12.32
C THR A 180 -2.04 15.67 -11.90
N ASN A 181 -3.19 16.11 -12.43
CA ASN A 181 -4.47 15.45 -12.28
C ASN A 181 -4.60 14.36 -13.34
N VAL A 182 -4.60 13.11 -12.91
CA VAL A 182 -4.59 11.93 -13.78
C VAL A 182 -5.88 11.14 -13.59
N GLU A 183 -6.62 10.93 -14.67
CA GLU A 183 -7.77 10.02 -14.61
C GLU A 183 -7.31 8.58 -14.69
N ILE A 184 -7.77 7.75 -13.73
CA ILE A 184 -7.53 6.31 -13.70
C ILE A 184 -8.86 5.56 -13.67
N VAL A 185 -8.81 4.30 -14.12
CA VAL A 185 -9.92 3.35 -13.98
C VAL A 185 -9.46 2.17 -13.13
N GLU A 186 -10.20 1.90 -12.05
CA GLU A 186 -9.97 0.75 -11.19
C GLU A 186 -11.32 0.09 -10.86
N ASN A 187 -11.46 -1.22 -11.11
CA ASN A 187 -12.68 -1.97 -10.82
C ASN A 187 -13.94 -1.36 -11.47
N ALA A 188 -13.81 -0.83 -12.68
CA ALA A 188 -14.82 -0.08 -13.43
C ALA A 188 -15.23 1.26 -12.79
N VAL A 189 -14.49 1.76 -11.82
CA VAL A 189 -14.68 3.09 -11.21
C VAL A 189 -13.64 4.06 -11.75
N HIS A 190 -14.09 5.23 -12.17
CA HIS A 190 -13.24 6.33 -12.65
C HIS A 190 -12.86 7.25 -11.47
N TYR A 191 -11.57 7.51 -11.30
CA TYR A 191 -11.05 8.42 -10.28
C TYR A 191 -10.18 9.49 -10.91
N MET A 192 -10.23 10.72 -10.37
CA MET A 192 -9.22 11.72 -10.61
C MET A 192 -8.19 11.66 -9.49
N VAL A 193 -6.95 11.36 -9.83
CA VAL A 193 -5.82 11.26 -8.89
C VAL A 193 -4.94 12.49 -9.05
N ASP A 194 -4.71 13.22 -7.98
CA ASP A 194 -3.73 14.29 -7.90
C ASP A 194 -2.38 13.69 -7.46
N VAL A 195 -1.48 13.46 -8.41
CA VAL A 195 -0.18 12.83 -8.13
C VAL A 195 0.77 13.80 -7.42
N GLU A 196 0.51 15.09 -7.48
CA GLU A 196 1.27 16.10 -6.77
C GLU A 196 0.85 16.21 -5.30
N ASN A 197 -0.45 16.40 -4.99
CA ASN A 197 -0.92 16.75 -3.66
C ASN A 197 -1.66 15.62 -2.95
N GLY A 198 -1.95 14.52 -3.65
CA GLY A 198 -2.59 13.34 -3.09
C GLY A 198 -1.72 12.66 -2.03
N GLN A 199 -2.35 11.84 -1.17
CA GLN A 199 -1.63 11.08 -0.14
C GLN A 199 -0.71 10.02 -0.77
N LYS A 200 0.44 9.73 -0.14
CA LYS A 200 1.50 8.85 -0.67
C LYS A 200 1.92 9.32 -2.07
N THR A 201 1.77 8.45 -3.05
CA THR A 201 2.04 8.73 -4.47
C THR A 201 0.81 9.28 -5.23
N GLY A 202 -0.33 9.46 -4.53
CA GLY A 202 -1.58 9.98 -5.09
C GLY A 202 -2.82 9.12 -4.77
N PHE A 203 -2.65 7.79 -4.65
CA PHE A 203 -3.74 6.83 -4.46
C PHE A 203 -3.27 5.58 -3.67
N PHE A 204 -4.22 4.85 -3.06
CA PHE A 204 -3.93 3.62 -2.32
C PHE A 204 -4.16 2.39 -3.20
N LEU A 205 -3.19 2.11 -4.09
CA LEU A 205 -3.26 0.99 -5.05
C LEU A 205 -3.34 -0.38 -4.36
N ASP A 206 -2.74 -0.51 -3.18
CA ASP A 206 -2.66 -1.73 -2.38
C ASP A 206 -4.03 -2.33 -2.00
N GLN A 207 -5.08 -1.49 -1.95
CA GLN A 207 -6.44 -1.87 -1.59
C GLN A 207 -7.33 -2.26 -2.80
N LYS A 208 -6.83 -2.22 -4.03
CA LYS A 208 -7.59 -2.47 -5.27
C LYS A 208 -8.51 -3.69 -5.17
N TYR A 209 -7.96 -4.84 -4.85
CA TYR A 209 -8.70 -6.10 -4.81
C TYR A 209 -9.55 -6.26 -3.54
N ASN A 210 -9.22 -5.53 -2.47
CA ASN A 210 -10.06 -5.45 -1.28
C ASN A 210 -11.33 -4.65 -1.58
N ARG A 211 -11.20 -3.55 -2.33
CA ARG A 211 -12.35 -2.80 -2.85
C ARG A 211 -13.22 -3.65 -3.78
N LEU A 212 -12.59 -4.40 -4.71
CA LEU A 212 -13.31 -5.33 -5.59
C LEU A 212 -14.07 -6.41 -4.81
N ALA A 213 -13.47 -6.95 -3.73
CA ALA A 213 -14.13 -7.95 -2.89
C ALA A 213 -15.41 -7.42 -2.25
N MET A 214 -15.47 -6.12 -1.92
CA MET A 214 -16.67 -5.48 -1.36
C MET A 214 -17.83 -5.43 -2.36
N GLN A 215 -17.58 -5.34 -3.66
CA GLN A 215 -18.64 -5.30 -4.67
C GLN A 215 -19.58 -6.50 -4.57
N ARG A 216 -19.07 -7.70 -4.21
CA ARG A 216 -19.88 -8.93 -4.10
C ARG A 216 -20.95 -8.90 -3.03
N ILE A 217 -20.75 -8.09 -1.99
CA ILE A 217 -21.65 -8.05 -0.80
C ILE A 217 -22.45 -6.76 -0.68
N CYS A 218 -22.25 -5.79 -1.58
CA CYS A 218 -22.86 -4.46 -1.47
C CYS A 218 -24.16 -4.28 -2.28
N LYS A 219 -24.46 -5.15 -3.26
CA LYS A 219 -25.64 -5.01 -4.13
C LYS A 219 -26.95 -4.95 -3.32
N GLY A 220 -27.73 -3.89 -3.53
CA GLY A 220 -29.00 -3.62 -2.83
C GLY A 220 -28.86 -3.30 -1.34
N LYS A 221 -27.66 -3.04 -0.86
CA LYS A 221 -27.34 -2.83 0.56
C LYS A 221 -27.20 -1.35 0.90
N ARG A 222 -27.48 -1.02 2.16
CA ARG A 222 -27.14 0.26 2.78
C ARG A 222 -25.75 0.17 3.38
N VAL A 223 -24.80 0.98 2.90
CA VAL A 223 -23.37 0.88 3.20
C VAL A 223 -22.88 2.14 3.93
N LEU A 224 -22.06 1.96 4.96
CA LEU A 224 -21.29 3.00 5.64
C LEU A 224 -19.80 2.76 5.42
N ASP A 225 -19.12 3.70 4.76
CA ASP A 225 -17.68 3.67 4.51
C ASP A 225 -16.98 4.71 5.40
N CYS A 226 -16.21 4.23 6.37
CA CYS A 226 -15.49 5.04 7.35
C CYS A 226 -14.03 5.20 6.97
N PHE A 227 -13.53 6.44 7.04
CA PHE A 227 -12.22 6.84 6.53
C PHE A 227 -12.17 6.71 5.00
N THR A 228 -13.22 7.19 4.36
CA THR A 228 -13.50 6.95 2.94
C THR A 228 -12.46 7.55 1.98
N HIS A 229 -11.61 8.49 2.48
CA HIS A 229 -10.63 9.20 1.67
C HIS A 229 -11.32 9.83 0.44
N MET A 230 -10.84 9.57 -0.77
CA MET A 230 -11.47 10.04 -2.01
C MET A 230 -12.64 9.14 -2.50
N GLY A 231 -13.29 8.41 -1.57
CA GLY A 231 -14.50 7.64 -1.83
C GLY A 231 -14.25 6.23 -2.38
N THR A 232 -13.07 5.67 -2.20
CA THR A 232 -12.64 4.49 -2.95
C THR A 232 -13.45 3.23 -2.64
N PHE A 233 -13.74 2.91 -1.39
CA PHE A 233 -14.63 1.81 -1.04
C PHE A 233 -16.10 2.15 -1.32
N ALA A 234 -16.53 3.36 -0.99
CA ALA A 234 -17.90 3.83 -1.21
C ALA A 234 -18.31 3.76 -2.69
N LEU A 235 -17.44 4.19 -3.60
CA LEU A 235 -17.72 4.15 -5.04
C LEU A 235 -17.74 2.72 -5.60
N ASN A 236 -16.89 1.82 -5.09
CA ASN A 236 -16.96 0.40 -5.42
C ASN A 236 -18.28 -0.23 -4.94
N ALA A 237 -18.80 0.16 -3.77
CA ALA A 237 -20.12 -0.25 -3.32
C ALA A 237 -21.25 0.31 -4.20
N GLY A 238 -21.14 1.58 -4.61
CA GLY A 238 -22.09 2.24 -5.51
C GLY A 238 -22.16 1.57 -6.88
N ILE A 239 -21.02 1.32 -7.53
CA ILE A 239 -20.94 0.64 -8.84
C ILE A 239 -21.52 -0.78 -8.78
N ALA A 240 -21.40 -1.45 -7.64
CA ALA A 240 -21.98 -2.76 -7.40
C ALA A 240 -23.52 -2.73 -7.23
N GLY A 241 -24.14 -1.56 -7.25
CA GLY A 241 -25.58 -1.39 -7.09
C GLY A 241 -26.04 -1.37 -5.63
N ALA A 242 -25.25 -0.84 -4.71
CA ALA A 242 -25.74 -0.53 -3.36
C ALA A 242 -26.97 0.40 -3.42
N SER A 243 -27.90 0.24 -2.50
CA SER A 243 -29.12 1.09 -2.45
C SER A 243 -28.83 2.50 -1.91
N GLU A 244 -27.90 2.61 -0.98
CA GLU A 244 -27.45 3.85 -0.36
C GLU A 244 -26.03 3.67 0.17
N VAL A 245 -25.15 4.63 -0.05
CA VAL A 245 -23.80 4.65 0.49
C VAL A 245 -23.49 5.98 1.14
N THR A 246 -23.05 5.95 2.38
CA THR A 246 -22.52 7.11 3.10
C THR A 246 -21.02 6.94 3.35
N GLY A 247 -20.20 7.84 2.82
CA GLY A 247 -18.77 7.92 3.07
C GLY A 247 -18.45 9.02 4.10
N LEU A 248 -17.60 8.71 5.07
CA LEU A 248 -17.16 9.64 6.12
C LEU A 248 -15.63 9.80 6.07
N ASP A 249 -15.17 11.04 6.08
CA ASP A 249 -13.76 11.39 6.28
C ASP A 249 -13.64 12.71 7.02
N ILE A 250 -12.55 12.91 7.75
CA ILE A 250 -12.27 14.15 8.47
C ILE A 250 -11.73 15.25 7.54
N SER A 251 -11.18 14.88 6.39
CA SER A 251 -10.57 15.78 5.43
C SER A 251 -11.60 16.36 4.48
N GLU A 252 -11.85 17.67 4.56
CA GLU A 252 -12.71 18.38 3.61
C GLU A 252 -12.24 18.23 2.16
N TYR A 253 -10.91 18.24 1.94
CA TYR A 253 -10.32 18.04 0.63
C TYR A 253 -10.64 16.65 0.07
N ALA A 254 -10.48 15.59 0.89
CA ALA A 254 -10.79 14.22 0.49
C ALA A 254 -12.29 14.05 0.18
N VAL A 255 -13.18 14.60 1.01
CA VAL A 255 -14.63 14.57 0.80
C VAL A 255 -15.03 15.30 -0.48
N LYS A 256 -14.40 16.44 -0.78
CA LYS A 256 -14.61 17.15 -2.05
C LYS A 256 -14.22 16.28 -3.23
N GLN A 257 -13.05 15.67 -3.21
CA GLN A 257 -12.59 14.76 -4.27
C GLN A 257 -13.51 13.54 -4.41
N ALA A 258 -13.94 12.95 -3.30
CA ALA A 258 -14.88 11.82 -3.30
C ALA A 258 -16.21 12.20 -3.97
N THR A 259 -16.73 13.40 -3.67
CA THR A 259 -17.96 13.92 -4.27
C THR A 259 -17.82 14.12 -5.79
N GLU A 260 -16.70 14.67 -6.25
CA GLU A 260 -16.44 14.82 -7.69
C GLU A 260 -16.26 13.47 -8.39
N ASN A 261 -15.63 12.49 -7.71
CA ASN A 261 -15.54 11.13 -8.23
C ASN A 261 -16.92 10.45 -8.30
N ALA A 262 -17.84 10.69 -7.35
CA ALA A 262 -19.22 10.20 -7.44
C ALA A 262 -19.95 10.77 -8.67
N LYS A 263 -19.79 12.06 -8.95
CA LYS A 263 -20.33 12.69 -10.16
C LYS A 263 -19.78 12.07 -11.44
N ARG A 264 -18.45 11.86 -11.48
CA ARG A 264 -17.74 11.24 -12.63
C ARG A 264 -18.29 9.85 -12.98
N ASN A 265 -18.74 9.12 -11.96
CA ASN A 265 -19.29 7.77 -12.12
C ASN A 265 -20.83 7.72 -12.17
N ASN A 266 -21.52 8.86 -12.24
CA ASN A 266 -22.99 8.94 -12.20
C ASN A 266 -23.59 8.30 -10.93
N LEU A 267 -22.90 8.37 -9.81
CA LEU A 267 -23.29 7.78 -8.52
C LEU A 267 -23.78 8.81 -7.50
N SER A 268 -23.92 10.09 -7.88
CA SER A 268 -24.26 11.17 -6.95
C SER A 268 -25.60 11.01 -6.23
N ASP A 269 -26.54 10.23 -6.79
CA ASP A 269 -27.84 9.98 -6.15
C ASP A 269 -27.73 8.91 -5.07
N THR A 270 -26.86 7.91 -5.26
CA THR A 270 -26.72 6.75 -4.37
C THR A 270 -25.60 6.93 -3.34
N VAL A 271 -24.49 7.60 -3.71
CA VAL A 271 -23.29 7.72 -2.89
C VAL A 271 -23.14 9.17 -2.42
N LYS A 272 -23.17 9.36 -1.11
CA LYS A 272 -23.02 10.67 -0.47
C LYS A 272 -21.81 10.68 0.46
N PHE A 273 -21.16 11.83 0.57
CA PHE A 273 -20.00 12.00 1.43
C PHE A 273 -20.23 13.13 2.44
N ARG A 274 -19.68 12.96 3.65
CA ARG A 274 -19.75 13.96 4.71
C ARG A 274 -18.40 14.11 5.40
N VAL A 275 -18.04 15.36 5.70
CA VAL A 275 -16.91 15.67 6.58
C VAL A 275 -17.32 15.34 8.01
N ALA A 276 -16.64 14.37 8.61
CA ALA A 276 -16.90 13.95 9.98
C ALA A 276 -15.70 13.25 10.61
N ASN A 277 -15.49 13.48 11.91
CA ASN A 277 -14.60 12.62 12.68
C ASN A 277 -15.32 11.29 12.96
N VAL A 278 -14.83 10.22 12.37
CA VAL A 278 -15.44 8.89 12.49
C VAL A 278 -15.59 8.43 13.94
N LEU A 279 -14.62 8.77 14.82
CA LEU A 279 -14.66 8.36 16.23
C LEU A 279 -15.82 9.01 17.00
N ASP A 280 -16.27 10.21 16.60
CA ASP A 280 -17.38 10.93 17.19
C ASP A 280 -18.70 10.59 16.47
N GLU A 281 -18.65 10.41 15.15
CA GLU A 281 -19.84 10.19 14.34
C GLU A 281 -20.46 8.80 14.53
N LEU A 282 -19.66 7.73 14.68
CA LEU A 282 -20.22 6.40 14.88
C LEU A 282 -21.07 6.26 16.16
N PRO A 283 -20.66 6.79 17.33
CA PRO A 283 -21.54 6.82 18.51
C PRO A 283 -22.82 7.63 18.30
N ARG A 284 -22.77 8.76 17.57
CA ARG A 284 -23.94 9.58 17.25
C ARG A 284 -24.94 8.81 16.40
N LEU A 285 -24.48 8.19 15.29
CA LEU A 285 -25.31 7.35 14.44
C LEU A 285 -25.97 6.21 15.22
N ALA A 286 -25.24 5.58 16.16
CA ALA A 286 -25.76 4.50 16.98
C ALA A 286 -26.83 5.01 17.98
N ALA A 287 -26.66 6.22 18.53
CA ALA A 287 -27.65 6.86 19.40
C ALA A 287 -28.93 7.25 18.63
N ASP A 288 -28.79 7.66 17.37
CA ASP A 288 -29.89 7.95 16.45
C ASP A 288 -30.61 6.68 15.94
N GLY A 289 -30.14 5.49 16.35
CA GLY A 289 -30.75 4.20 15.96
C GLY A 289 -30.39 3.73 14.54
N GLU A 290 -29.41 4.38 13.91
CA GLU A 290 -28.98 4.05 12.54
C GLU A 290 -28.39 2.63 12.43
N LYS A 291 -28.72 1.93 11.34
CA LYS A 291 -28.24 0.59 11.04
C LYS A 291 -27.91 0.46 9.56
N TYR A 292 -26.83 -0.26 9.28
CA TYR A 292 -26.31 -0.51 7.95
C TYR A 292 -26.21 -2.01 7.67
N ASP A 293 -26.37 -2.39 6.42
CA ASP A 293 -26.15 -3.76 5.98
C ASP A 293 -24.65 -4.07 5.87
N VAL A 294 -23.85 -3.06 5.57
CA VAL A 294 -22.39 -3.16 5.46
C VAL A 294 -21.73 -1.95 6.13
N VAL A 295 -20.77 -2.19 6.99
CA VAL A 295 -19.89 -1.16 7.57
C VAL A 295 -18.44 -1.48 7.18
N ILE A 296 -17.74 -0.49 6.63
CA ILE A 296 -16.34 -0.58 6.22
C ILE A 296 -15.51 0.31 7.13
N LEU A 297 -14.44 -0.23 7.70
CA LEU A 297 -13.51 0.46 8.58
C LEU A 297 -12.09 0.34 8.02
N ASP A 298 -11.60 1.39 7.34
CA ASP A 298 -10.23 1.52 6.83
C ASP A 298 -9.47 2.66 7.55
N PRO A 299 -9.22 2.52 8.87
CA PRO A 299 -8.60 3.57 9.63
C PRO A 299 -7.12 3.76 9.25
N PRO A 300 -6.56 4.96 9.47
CA PRO A 300 -5.12 5.17 9.36
C PRO A 300 -4.36 4.26 10.32
N ALA A 301 -3.09 4.02 10.05
CA ALA A 301 -2.24 3.19 10.90
C ALA A 301 -2.15 3.78 12.32
N PHE A 302 -2.72 3.09 13.31
CA PHE A 302 -2.67 3.51 14.72
C PHE A 302 -1.32 3.26 15.37
N THR A 303 -0.40 2.54 14.70
CA THR A 303 0.97 2.36 15.18
C THR A 303 1.98 2.37 14.04
N LYS A 304 3.11 3.04 14.32
CA LYS A 304 4.30 3.06 13.46
C LYS A 304 5.52 2.43 14.15
N SER A 305 5.35 1.92 15.38
CA SER A 305 6.43 1.29 16.14
C SER A 305 5.90 0.14 16.99
N ARG A 306 6.82 -0.75 17.41
CA ARG A 306 6.49 -1.88 18.29
C ARG A 306 5.99 -1.42 19.67
N GLU A 307 6.56 -0.35 20.21
CA GLU A 307 6.20 0.21 21.51
C GLU A 307 4.76 0.76 21.52
N ALA A 308 4.32 1.33 20.41
CA ALA A 308 2.96 1.89 20.27
C ALA A 308 1.88 0.84 20.03
N THR A 309 2.23 -0.45 19.86
CA THR A 309 1.29 -1.52 19.52
C THR A 309 0.15 -1.67 20.55
N LYS A 310 0.45 -1.52 21.87
CA LYS A 310 -0.59 -1.61 22.92
C LYS A 310 -1.68 -0.53 22.75
N ASN A 311 -1.29 0.69 22.40
CA ASN A 311 -2.25 1.77 22.16
C ASN A 311 -3.03 1.55 20.86
N ALA A 312 -2.38 1.03 19.83
CA ALA A 312 -3.03 0.67 18.59
C ALA A 312 -4.12 -0.39 18.77
N ILE A 313 -3.86 -1.44 19.57
CA ILE A 313 -4.86 -2.47 19.91
C ILE A 313 -6.12 -1.82 20.52
N LYS A 314 -5.94 -0.85 21.44
CA LYS A 314 -7.08 -0.13 22.04
C LYS A 314 -7.86 0.65 20.97
N GLY A 315 -7.18 1.37 20.08
CA GLY A 315 -7.80 2.13 18.99
C GLY A 315 -8.56 1.22 18.01
N TYR A 316 -7.94 0.11 17.56
CA TYR A 316 -8.62 -0.86 16.69
C TYR A 316 -9.81 -1.53 17.40
N ARG A 317 -9.69 -1.88 18.68
CA ARG A 317 -10.81 -2.44 19.45
C ARG A 317 -11.97 -1.43 19.53
N GLU A 318 -11.69 -0.18 19.87
CA GLU A 318 -12.70 0.87 20.00
C GLU A 318 -13.45 1.13 18.69
N ILE A 319 -12.71 1.32 17.59
CA ILE A 319 -13.37 1.61 16.29
C ILE A 319 -14.21 0.43 15.80
N ASN A 320 -13.74 -0.81 16.00
CA ASN A 320 -14.51 -2.01 15.65
C ASN A 320 -15.75 -2.17 16.54
N MET A 321 -15.67 -1.88 17.85
CA MET A 321 -16.86 -1.87 18.73
C MET A 321 -17.90 -0.85 18.26
N LYS A 322 -17.47 0.35 17.89
CA LYS A 322 -18.36 1.40 17.39
C LYS A 322 -19.01 0.98 16.06
N GLY A 323 -18.22 0.47 15.13
CA GLY A 323 -18.73 -0.02 13.84
C GLY A 323 -19.70 -1.20 13.99
N LEU A 324 -19.39 -2.19 14.83
CA LEU A 324 -20.25 -3.36 15.05
C LEU A 324 -21.65 -3.01 15.61
N LYS A 325 -21.77 -1.94 16.40
CA LYS A 325 -23.06 -1.47 16.89
C LYS A 325 -23.99 -0.98 15.77
N LEU A 326 -23.42 -0.58 14.62
CA LEU A 326 -24.16 -0.10 13.47
C LEU A 326 -24.52 -1.18 12.46
N VAL A 327 -23.88 -2.36 12.54
CA VAL A 327 -24.19 -3.46 11.63
C VAL A 327 -25.49 -4.14 12.03
N LYS A 328 -26.40 -4.32 11.06
CA LYS A 328 -27.63 -5.14 11.22
C LYS A 328 -27.30 -6.59 11.53
N ASP A 329 -28.22 -7.34 12.17
CA ASP A 329 -28.13 -8.81 12.25
C ASP A 329 -28.07 -9.40 10.83
N GLY A 330 -27.11 -10.30 10.58
CA GLY A 330 -26.84 -10.85 9.25
C GLY A 330 -26.08 -9.95 8.30
N GLY A 331 -25.77 -8.70 8.70
CA GLY A 331 -24.98 -7.74 7.92
C GLY A 331 -23.48 -8.05 7.93
N PHE A 332 -22.68 -7.15 7.34
CA PHE A 332 -21.24 -7.35 7.15
C PHE A 332 -20.42 -6.23 7.78
N LEU A 333 -19.30 -6.60 8.37
CA LEU A 333 -18.21 -5.72 8.77
C LEU A 333 -16.98 -6.02 7.90
N ALA A 334 -16.48 -5.02 7.18
CA ALA A 334 -15.15 -5.04 6.62
C ALA A 334 -14.22 -4.19 7.49
N THR A 335 -13.07 -4.72 7.89
CA THR A 335 -12.13 -4.00 8.74
C THR A 335 -10.70 -4.32 8.37
N CYS A 336 -9.84 -3.30 8.36
CA CYS A 336 -8.46 -3.48 7.99
C CYS A 336 -7.45 -2.78 8.90
N SER A 337 -6.19 -3.13 8.69
CA SER A 337 -5.03 -2.48 9.27
C SER A 337 -3.88 -2.48 8.27
N CYS A 338 -3.34 -1.29 7.99
CA CYS A 338 -2.14 -1.12 7.18
C CYS A 338 -0.85 -1.07 8.02
N SER A 339 -0.89 -1.45 9.29
CA SER A 339 0.28 -1.45 10.17
C SER A 339 1.01 -2.79 10.15
N HIS A 340 2.32 -2.77 9.88
CA HIS A 340 3.19 -3.95 9.97
C HIS A 340 3.17 -4.59 11.38
N PHE A 341 3.08 -3.77 12.44
CA PHE A 341 3.08 -4.25 13.84
C PHE A 341 1.74 -4.81 14.30
N MET A 342 0.66 -4.59 13.57
CA MET A 342 -0.64 -5.22 13.81
C MET A 342 -0.71 -6.50 12.96
N THR A 343 -0.28 -7.65 13.53
CA THR A 343 -0.33 -8.93 12.82
C THR A 343 -1.76 -9.38 12.53
N GLN A 344 -1.92 -10.34 11.64
CA GLN A 344 -3.24 -10.92 11.32
C GLN A 344 -3.94 -11.47 12.57
N GLU A 345 -3.21 -12.25 13.37
CA GLU A 345 -3.72 -12.88 14.59
C GLU A 345 -4.12 -11.83 15.62
N LEU A 346 -3.30 -10.77 15.74
CA LEU A 346 -3.54 -9.70 16.69
C LEU A 346 -4.78 -8.87 16.29
N LEU A 347 -4.95 -8.57 15.00
CA LEU A 347 -6.13 -7.88 14.50
C LEU A 347 -7.39 -8.76 14.69
N ALA A 348 -7.33 -10.03 14.29
CA ALA A 348 -8.44 -10.97 14.45
C ALA A 348 -8.87 -11.10 15.92
N LYS A 349 -7.89 -11.23 16.85
CA LYS A 349 -8.16 -11.25 18.30
C LYS A 349 -8.84 -9.96 18.76
N THR A 350 -8.34 -8.81 18.31
CA THR A 350 -8.87 -7.50 18.69
C THR A 350 -10.32 -7.30 18.21
N VAL A 351 -10.62 -7.70 16.97
CA VAL A 351 -11.99 -7.62 16.41
C VAL A 351 -12.93 -8.61 17.12
N LYS A 352 -12.45 -9.83 17.46
CA LYS A 352 -13.22 -10.79 18.25
C LYS A 352 -13.58 -10.25 19.65
N GLU A 353 -12.64 -9.57 20.31
CA GLU A 353 -12.90 -8.92 21.60
C GLU A 353 -13.92 -7.77 21.48
N ALA A 354 -13.86 -7.00 20.39
CA ALA A 354 -14.84 -5.96 20.10
C ALA A 354 -16.24 -6.55 19.88
N ALA A 355 -16.35 -7.65 19.13
CA ALA A 355 -17.61 -8.34 18.90
C ALA A 355 -18.23 -8.89 20.20
N LYS A 356 -17.43 -9.53 21.05
CA LYS A 356 -17.88 -10.00 22.36
C LYS A 356 -18.44 -8.85 23.21
N ALA A 357 -17.75 -7.71 23.24
CA ALA A 357 -18.17 -6.54 24.01
C ALA A 357 -19.45 -5.85 23.47
N THR A 358 -19.88 -6.18 22.25
CA THR A 358 -21.11 -5.68 21.62
C THR A 358 -22.18 -6.74 21.45
N HIS A 359 -22.03 -7.92 22.10
CA HIS A 359 -22.94 -9.06 22.01
C HIS A 359 -23.17 -9.52 20.56
N LYS A 360 -22.11 -9.52 19.75
CA LYS A 360 -22.11 -9.97 18.37
C LYS A 360 -21.23 -11.21 18.18
N ARG A 361 -21.59 -12.03 17.21
CA ARG A 361 -20.79 -13.15 16.71
C ARG A 361 -20.33 -12.86 15.30
N LEU A 362 -19.13 -13.32 14.96
CA LEU A 362 -18.49 -13.08 13.65
C LEU A 362 -18.29 -14.40 12.91
N ARG A 363 -18.76 -14.45 11.67
CA ARG A 363 -18.40 -15.50 10.72
C ARG A 363 -17.44 -14.90 9.72
N GLN A 364 -16.20 -15.37 9.70
CA GLN A 364 -15.22 -14.89 8.71
C GLN A 364 -15.66 -15.33 7.31
N VAL A 365 -15.88 -14.37 6.45
CA VAL A 365 -16.21 -14.58 5.03
C VAL A 365 -14.93 -14.64 4.21
N GLU A 366 -14.02 -13.69 4.45
CA GLU A 366 -12.79 -13.57 3.70
C GLU A 366 -11.68 -12.93 4.53
N PHE A 367 -10.44 -13.32 4.24
CA PHE A 367 -9.23 -12.62 4.67
C PHE A 367 -8.39 -12.32 3.44
N ARG A 368 -7.90 -11.10 3.35
CA ARG A 368 -7.09 -10.60 2.23
C ARG A 368 -5.92 -9.78 2.74
N THR A 369 -4.95 -9.60 1.85
CA THR A 369 -3.76 -8.77 2.07
C THR A 369 -3.73 -7.62 1.04
N GLN A 370 -2.58 -6.99 0.89
CA GLN A 370 -2.33 -6.05 -0.21
C GLN A 370 -2.47 -6.73 -1.58
N GLY A 371 -2.74 -5.94 -2.60
CA GLY A 371 -2.84 -6.41 -3.98
C GLY A 371 -1.55 -7.10 -4.47
N PRO A 372 -1.63 -7.99 -5.47
CA PRO A 372 -0.47 -8.73 -5.98
C PRO A 372 0.59 -7.83 -6.63
N ASP A 373 0.26 -6.61 -7.02
CA ASP A 373 1.21 -5.57 -7.44
C ASP A 373 2.07 -5.02 -6.29
N HIS A 374 1.74 -5.37 -5.04
CA HIS A 374 2.52 -5.12 -3.83
C HIS A 374 3.02 -6.46 -3.27
N PRO A 375 3.96 -7.16 -3.93
CA PRO A 375 4.32 -8.52 -3.60
C PRO A 375 4.83 -8.68 -2.16
N ILE A 376 4.42 -9.78 -1.52
CA ILE A 376 4.94 -10.18 -0.22
C ILE A 376 6.15 -11.08 -0.47
N LEU A 377 7.35 -10.55 -0.28
CA LEU A 377 8.58 -11.29 -0.48
C LEU A 377 8.91 -12.13 0.77
N TRP A 378 8.83 -13.43 0.64
CA TRP A 378 9.26 -14.37 1.67
C TRP A 378 10.78 -14.56 1.62
N ALA A 379 11.47 -14.05 2.64
CA ALA A 379 12.88 -14.30 2.86
C ALA A 379 13.04 -15.32 4.00
N ASN A 380 14.05 -16.16 3.92
CA ASN A 380 14.25 -17.29 4.86
C ASN A 380 14.48 -16.86 6.32
N SER A 381 14.70 -15.58 6.60
CA SER A 381 15.13 -15.06 7.91
C SER A 381 14.05 -14.43 8.77
N ALA A 382 12.88 -14.13 8.23
CA ALA A 382 11.83 -13.41 8.96
C ALA A 382 10.58 -14.27 9.16
N ASN A 383 10.08 -14.32 10.40
CA ASN A 383 8.80 -14.97 10.71
C ASN A 383 7.63 -14.27 10.01
N VAL A 384 7.76 -12.96 9.75
CA VAL A 384 6.80 -12.15 9.00
C VAL A 384 7.59 -11.35 7.97
N PRO A 385 7.26 -11.44 6.66
CA PRO A 385 7.91 -10.66 5.63
C PRO A 385 7.80 -9.15 5.88
N GLU A 386 8.88 -8.41 5.63
CA GLU A 386 8.89 -6.96 5.84
C GLU A 386 7.95 -6.22 4.88
N SER A 387 7.74 -6.75 3.69
CA SER A 387 6.78 -6.25 2.70
C SER A 387 5.32 -6.55 3.03
N TYR A 388 5.03 -7.38 4.05
CA TYR A 388 3.66 -7.70 4.49
C TYR A 388 3.17 -6.70 5.53
N TYR A 389 2.19 -5.88 5.16
CA TYR A 389 1.70 -4.83 6.05
C TYR A 389 0.17 -4.66 6.08
N LEU A 390 -0.56 -5.07 5.04
CA LEU A 390 -2.00 -4.90 4.95
C LEU A 390 -2.76 -6.17 5.34
N LYS A 391 -3.73 -6.03 6.22
CA LYS A 391 -4.67 -7.07 6.65
C LYS A 391 -6.08 -6.54 6.48
N PHE A 392 -6.92 -7.28 5.77
CA PHE A 392 -8.29 -6.93 5.48
C PHE A 392 -9.19 -8.13 5.74
N PHE A 393 -10.18 -7.97 6.62
CA PHE A 393 -11.16 -8.99 6.94
C PHE A 393 -12.55 -8.56 6.51
N ILE A 394 -13.32 -9.51 6.01
CA ILE A 394 -14.77 -9.40 5.85
C ILE A 394 -15.42 -10.42 6.78
N PHE A 395 -16.28 -9.94 7.67
CA PHE A 395 -17.07 -10.78 8.58
C PHE A 395 -18.56 -10.57 8.32
N GLN A 396 -19.32 -11.68 8.32
CA GLN A 396 -20.75 -11.60 8.57
C GLN A 396 -20.97 -11.45 10.09
N VAL A 397 -21.83 -10.51 10.46
CA VAL A 397 -22.12 -10.16 11.85
C VAL A 397 -23.48 -10.71 12.21
N VAL A 398 -23.57 -11.46 13.32
CA VAL A 398 -24.81 -12.07 13.83
C VAL A 398 -25.00 -11.68 15.28
N ASP A 399 -26.22 -11.31 15.67
CA ASP A 399 -26.54 -10.97 17.04
C ASP A 399 -26.45 -12.22 17.93
N GLU A 400 -25.87 -12.09 19.10
CA GLU A 400 -25.89 -13.13 20.12
C GLU A 400 -27.28 -13.18 20.75
N LYS A 401 -28.02 -14.26 20.45
CA LYS A 401 -29.37 -14.51 21.00
C LYS A 401 -29.28 -15.09 22.38
#